data_7b84c805276372b9012c6d8500ee7dbe
#
_entry.id   7b84c805276372b9012c6d8500ee7dbe
#
_cell.length_a   1.000
_cell.length_b   1.000
_cell.length_c   1.000
_cell.angle_alpha   90.00
_cell.angle_beta   90.00
_cell.angle_gamma   90.00
#
_symmetry.space_group_name_H-M   'P 1'
#
loop_
_entity.id
_entity.type
_entity.pdbx_description
1 polymer ?
#
loop_
_entity_poly.entity_id
_entity_poly.type
_entity_poly.pdbx_seq_one_letter_code
_entity_poly.pdbx_strand_id
1 'polypeptide(L)'
;MGFIITPEVNSSQEFIEIAQDFSNPLDLVREGISNGFDAHAKNMTMNFCVISDCGERVLKIEIIDDGDGMDDKGLKSFFDLGNSMRRETKDETGAIGEKGHGTKVYFNSKKIEVITAKNGIKYHAIMNEPKKNLFNHVIPTVDVTSENNEDGMRGSRIVIYGYNEKRRDKFTHAQLKDYILWFTK
;
A
#
# COMPACT_ATOMS: atom_id res chain seq x y z
N MET A 1 6.43 20.68 44.40
CA MET A 1 5.50 19.66 43.89
C MET A 1 5.97 19.25 42.52
N GLY A 2 6.09 17.95 42.24
CA GLY A 2 6.43 17.41 40.92
C GLY A 2 5.21 16.77 40.30
N PHE A 3 5.17 16.70 38.97
CA PHE A 3 4.12 15.96 38.21
C PHE A 3 4.77 15.12 37.12
N ILE A 4 4.06 14.09 36.69
CA ILE A 4 4.51 13.17 35.65
C ILE A 4 3.79 13.54 34.35
N ILE A 5 4.53 13.62 33.24
CA ILE A 5 3.98 13.79 31.89
C ILE A 5 4.19 12.48 31.13
N THR A 6 3.13 11.93 30.60
CA THR A 6 3.19 10.83 29.63
C THR A 6 2.95 11.44 28.25
N PRO A 7 3.96 11.41 27.34
CA PRO A 7 3.76 11.89 25.97
C PRO A 7 2.69 11.06 25.26
N GLU A 8 1.85 11.72 24.48
CA GLU A 8 0.85 11.08 23.62
C GLU A 8 1.22 11.24 22.15
N VAL A 9 0.87 10.27 21.32
CA VAL A 9 1.06 10.30 19.88
C VAL A 9 -0.27 10.60 19.20
N ASN A 10 -0.27 11.60 18.32
CA ASN A 10 -1.40 11.84 17.43
C ASN A 10 -1.30 10.91 16.22
N SER A 11 -1.97 9.77 16.30
CA SER A 11 -1.87 8.71 15.28
C SER A 11 -2.28 9.17 13.89
N SER A 12 -3.31 10.02 13.74
CA SER A 12 -3.72 10.52 12.43
C SER A 12 -2.67 11.44 11.80
N GLN A 13 -2.03 12.27 12.61
CA GLN A 13 -0.95 13.15 12.17
C GLN A 13 0.28 12.33 11.74
N GLU A 14 0.62 11.28 12.48
CA GLU A 14 1.72 10.39 12.15
C GLU A 14 1.48 9.65 10.81
N PHE A 15 0.25 9.18 10.56
CA PHE A 15 -0.13 8.62 9.26
C PHE A 15 0.01 9.62 8.10
N ILE A 16 -0.38 10.89 8.33
CA ILE A 16 -0.23 11.96 7.34
C ILE A 16 1.24 12.18 7.01
N GLU A 17 2.07 12.35 8.05
CA GLU A 17 3.50 12.61 7.89
C GLU A 17 4.18 11.47 7.11
N ILE A 18 3.93 10.23 7.50
CA ILE A 18 4.47 9.06 6.78
C ILE A 18 3.97 9.00 5.34
N ALA A 19 2.68 9.25 5.07
CA ALA A 19 2.14 9.25 3.72
C ALA A 19 2.72 10.40 2.85
N GLN A 20 3.15 11.49 3.47
CA GLN A 20 3.76 12.66 2.80
C GLN A 20 5.29 12.60 2.69
N ASP A 21 5.96 11.76 3.47
CA ASP A 21 7.43 11.58 3.42
C ASP A 21 7.91 11.07 2.04
N PHE A 22 7.02 10.49 1.26
CA PHE A 22 7.31 10.10 -0.12
C PHE A 22 7.27 11.31 -1.06
N SER A 23 8.38 12.00 -1.17
CA SER A 23 8.52 13.23 -1.99
C SER A 23 8.35 12.97 -3.49
N ASN A 24 8.71 11.76 -3.95
CA ASN A 24 8.56 11.35 -5.34
C ASN A 24 7.32 10.44 -5.48
N PRO A 25 6.32 10.82 -6.30
CA PRO A 25 5.15 9.97 -6.56
C PRO A 25 5.49 8.56 -7.07
N LEU A 26 6.66 8.40 -7.72
CA LEU A 26 7.14 7.10 -8.21
C LEU A 26 7.63 6.16 -7.09
N ASP A 27 7.78 6.64 -5.86
CA ASP A 27 8.11 5.78 -4.71
C ASP A 27 7.06 4.71 -4.47
N LEU A 28 5.80 4.95 -4.87
CA LEU A 28 4.75 3.94 -4.93
C LEU A 28 5.17 2.72 -5.77
N VAL A 29 5.85 2.94 -6.88
CA VAL A 29 6.33 1.87 -7.78
C VAL A 29 7.41 1.04 -7.09
N ARG A 30 8.37 1.72 -6.45
CA ARG A 30 9.42 1.07 -5.67
C ARG A 30 8.83 0.21 -4.55
N GLU A 31 7.88 0.77 -3.82
CA GLU A 31 7.20 0.04 -2.75
C GLU A 31 6.47 -1.20 -3.27
N GLY A 32 5.73 -1.06 -4.38
CA GLY A 32 5.08 -2.19 -5.03
C GLY A 32 6.05 -3.29 -5.41
N ILE A 33 7.20 -2.94 -6.02
CA ILE A 33 8.24 -3.89 -6.41
C ILE A 33 8.84 -4.58 -5.17
N SER A 34 9.18 -3.81 -4.14
CA SER A 34 9.74 -4.36 -2.90
C SER A 34 8.78 -5.34 -2.21
N ASN A 35 7.49 -5.00 -2.16
CA ASN A 35 6.48 -5.87 -1.56
C ASN A 35 6.26 -7.16 -2.36
N GLY A 36 6.27 -7.09 -3.69
CA GLY A 36 6.19 -8.27 -4.54
C GLY A 36 7.41 -9.18 -4.38
N PHE A 37 8.61 -8.59 -4.32
CA PHE A 37 9.84 -9.34 -4.06
C PHE A 37 9.80 -10.05 -2.71
N ASP A 38 9.39 -9.33 -1.66
CA ASP A 38 9.27 -9.87 -0.31
C ASP A 38 8.16 -10.92 -0.18
N ALA A 39 7.16 -10.89 -1.06
CA ALA A 39 6.12 -11.91 -1.18
C ALA A 39 6.54 -13.10 -2.07
N HIS A 40 7.81 -13.20 -2.46
CA HIS A 40 8.36 -14.23 -3.34
C HIS A 40 7.65 -14.32 -4.71
N ALA A 41 7.13 -13.20 -5.20
CA ALA A 41 6.49 -13.15 -6.52
C ALA A 41 7.51 -13.41 -7.64
N LYS A 42 7.09 -14.18 -8.62
CA LYS A 42 7.86 -14.45 -9.84
C LYS A 42 7.48 -13.48 -10.95
N ASN A 43 6.24 -13.05 -10.95
CA ASN A 43 5.69 -12.11 -11.90
C ASN A 43 4.98 -10.98 -11.18
N MET A 44 5.20 -9.77 -11.69
CA MET A 44 4.52 -8.58 -11.23
C MET A 44 4.05 -7.75 -12.42
N THR A 45 2.84 -7.23 -12.33
CA THR A 45 2.25 -6.35 -13.34
C THR A 45 1.81 -5.06 -12.68
N MET A 46 2.15 -3.92 -13.28
CA MET A 46 1.67 -2.62 -12.86
C MET A 46 0.95 -1.92 -14.01
N ASN A 47 -0.31 -1.60 -13.82
CA ASN A 47 -1.15 -0.92 -14.80
C ASN A 47 -1.48 0.50 -14.31
N PHE A 48 -1.27 1.48 -15.19
CA PHE A 48 -1.59 2.88 -14.93
C PHE A 48 -2.58 3.36 -15.98
N CYS A 49 -3.77 3.74 -15.57
CA CYS A 49 -4.78 4.26 -16.49
C CYS A 49 -5.57 5.42 -15.86
N VAL A 50 -6.12 6.27 -16.71
CA VAL A 50 -7.04 7.32 -16.28
C VAL A 50 -8.45 6.86 -16.60
N ILE A 51 -9.26 6.76 -15.56
CA ILE A 51 -10.68 6.38 -15.66
C ILE A 51 -11.59 7.59 -15.41
N SER A 52 -12.85 7.50 -15.82
CA SER A 52 -13.88 8.44 -15.38
C SER A 52 -14.57 7.87 -14.15
N ASP A 53 -14.57 8.64 -13.07
CA ASP A 53 -15.26 8.31 -11.82
C ASP A 53 -16.11 9.50 -11.41
N CYS A 54 -17.43 9.31 -11.35
CA CYS A 54 -18.41 10.37 -11.05
C CYS A 54 -18.20 11.68 -11.85
N GLY A 55 -17.77 11.55 -13.12
CA GLY A 55 -17.50 12.70 -14.00
C GLY A 55 -16.11 13.32 -13.86
N GLU A 56 -15.30 12.88 -12.91
CA GLU A 56 -13.91 13.29 -12.77
C GLU A 56 -12.95 12.31 -13.43
N ARG A 57 -11.82 12.83 -13.93
CA ARG A 57 -10.74 11.99 -14.46
C ARG A 57 -9.78 11.60 -13.33
N VAL A 58 -9.79 10.33 -12.96
CA VAL A 58 -9.07 9.76 -11.83
C VAL A 58 -7.97 8.81 -12.32
N LEU A 59 -6.76 8.95 -11.78
CA LEU A 59 -5.70 7.96 -11.99
C LEU A 59 -6.04 6.69 -11.21
N LYS A 60 -6.12 5.57 -11.92
CA LYS A 60 -6.19 4.21 -11.36
C LYS A 60 -4.83 3.55 -11.55
N ILE A 61 -4.25 3.08 -10.45
CA ILE A 61 -3.04 2.29 -10.42
C ILE A 61 -3.40 0.90 -9.94
N GLU A 62 -2.94 -0.12 -10.62
CA GLU A 62 -3.18 -1.51 -10.28
C GLU A 62 -1.84 -2.25 -10.21
N ILE A 63 -1.57 -2.87 -9.08
CA ILE A 63 -0.36 -3.65 -8.80
C ILE A 63 -0.82 -5.09 -8.55
N ILE A 64 -0.31 -6.02 -9.34
CA ILE A 64 -0.68 -7.44 -9.29
C ILE A 64 0.61 -8.23 -9.14
N ASP A 65 0.63 -9.16 -8.20
CA ASP A 65 1.71 -10.12 -8.00
C ASP A 65 1.16 -11.56 -7.88
N ASP A 66 2.01 -12.54 -8.18
CA ASP A 66 1.72 -13.98 -8.03
C ASP A 66 2.41 -14.59 -6.80
N GLY A 67 2.74 -13.77 -5.82
CA GLY A 67 3.49 -14.16 -4.62
C GLY A 67 2.66 -14.97 -3.61
N ASP A 68 3.10 -14.95 -2.35
CA ASP A 68 2.51 -15.72 -1.25
C ASP A 68 1.13 -15.23 -0.83
N GLY A 69 0.75 -14.00 -1.21
CA GLY A 69 -0.46 -13.34 -0.74
C GLY A 69 -0.43 -13.00 0.74
N MET A 70 -1.56 -12.55 1.25
CA MET A 70 -1.73 -12.15 2.65
C MET A 70 -2.89 -12.91 3.29
N ASP A 71 -2.67 -13.40 4.52
CA ASP A 71 -3.74 -13.82 5.42
C ASP A 71 -4.31 -12.61 6.19
N ASP A 72 -5.20 -12.83 7.13
CA ASP A 72 -5.81 -11.79 7.97
C ASP A 72 -4.78 -10.92 8.68
N LYS A 73 -3.71 -11.53 9.22
CA LYS A 73 -2.63 -10.84 9.92
C LYS A 73 -1.77 -10.02 8.95
N GLY A 74 -1.43 -10.58 7.81
CA GLY A 74 -0.69 -9.90 6.76
C GLY A 74 -1.46 -8.70 6.21
N LEU A 75 -2.77 -8.88 5.96
CA LEU A 75 -3.65 -7.82 5.50
C LEU A 75 -3.80 -6.69 6.54
N LYS A 76 -3.92 -7.04 7.82
CA LYS A 76 -3.91 -6.07 8.90
C LYS A 76 -2.59 -5.28 8.92
N SER A 77 -1.45 -5.98 8.87
CA SER A 77 -0.13 -5.34 8.82
C SER A 77 0.05 -4.41 7.62
N PHE A 78 -0.56 -4.73 6.48
CA PHE A 78 -0.55 -3.88 5.29
C PHE A 78 -1.15 -2.49 5.57
N PHE A 79 -2.22 -2.42 6.36
CA PHE A 79 -2.89 -1.17 6.70
C PHE A 79 -2.39 -0.53 8.02
N ASP A 80 -1.83 -1.31 8.95
CA ASP A 80 -1.36 -0.82 10.25
C ASP A 80 -0.06 0.00 10.14
N LEU A 81 0.09 1.00 11.02
CA LEU A 81 1.29 1.79 11.16
C LEU A 81 2.32 1.06 12.04
N GLY A 82 3.54 0.92 11.54
CA GLY A 82 4.66 0.41 12.35
C GLY A 82 4.64 -1.08 12.69
N ASN A 83 3.57 -1.80 12.37
CA ASN A 83 3.45 -3.24 12.57
C ASN A 83 3.96 -4.00 11.33
N SER A 84 5.27 -4.06 11.13
CA SER A 84 5.85 -5.01 10.20
C SER A 84 5.99 -6.36 10.91
N MET A 85 5.28 -7.38 10.46
CA MET A 85 5.48 -8.78 10.92
C MET A 85 6.95 -9.26 10.70
N ARG A 86 7.69 -8.55 9.86
CA ARG A 86 9.09 -8.81 9.51
C ARG A 86 10.08 -8.37 10.58
N ARG A 87 9.68 -7.59 11.58
CA ARG A 87 10.57 -7.21 12.69
C ARG A 87 10.95 -8.39 13.57
N GLU A 88 10.09 -9.43 13.63
CA GLU A 88 10.34 -10.61 14.44
C GLU A 88 11.26 -11.64 13.76
N THR A 89 11.47 -11.51 12.42
CA THR A 89 12.27 -12.47 11.63
C THR A 89 13.54 -11.85 11.02
N LYS A 90 14.03 -10.74 11.55
CA LYS A 90 15.09 -9.89 10.95
C LYS A 90 16.45 -10.55 10.74
N ASP A 91 16.71 -11.71 11.32
CA ASP A 91 18.08 -12.28 11.32
C ASP A 91 18.42 -13.21 10.15
N GLU A 92 17.45 -13.57 9.26
CA GLU A 92 17.74 -14.63 8.29
C GLU A 92 17.39 -14.37 6.81
N THR A 93 16.65 -13.34 6.42
CA THR A 93 16.06 -13.33 5.05
C THR A 93 16.41 -12.14 4.14
N GLY A 94 17.19 -11.17 4.57
CA GLY A 94 17.59 -10.05 3.68
C GLY A 94 16.40 -9.20 3.15
N ALA A 95 15.31 -9.12 3.89
CA ALA A 95 14.13 -8.35 3.51
C ALA A 95 14.46 -6.86 3.29
N ILE A 96 14.04 -6.31 2.15
CA ILE A 96 14.33 -4.94 1.72
C ILE A 96 13.50 -3.89 2.48
N GLY A 97 12.31 -4.26 2.98
CA GLY A 97 11.38 -3.37 3.68
C GLY A 97 11.65 -3.24 5.18
N GLU A 98 12.30 -2.15 5.63
CA GLU A 98 12.78 -2.04 7.01
C GLU A 98 11.78 -1.55 8.06
N LYS A 99 10.73 -0.78 7.72
CA LYS A 99 9.98 -0.01 8.72
C LYS A 99 8.46 -0.26 8.80
N GLY A 100 7.87 -1.04 7.89
CA GLY A 100 6.41 -1.22 7.82
C GLY A 100 5.63 0.07 7.44
N HIS A 101 6.33 1.07 6.91
CA HIS A 101 5.76 2.36 6.51
C HIS A 101 5.47 2.44 5.02
N GLY A 102 6.05 1.58 4.20
CA GLY A 102 6.06 1.72 2.75
C GLY A 102 4.66 1.72 2.13
N THR A 103 3.77 0.82 2.57
CA THR A 103 2.40 0.76 2.06
C THR A 103 1.57 2.02 2.36
N LYS A 104 2.02 2.87 3.30
CA LYS A 104 1.33 4.12 3.65
C LYS A 104 1.42 5.19 2.57
N VAL A 105 2.36 5.04 1.62
CA VAL A 105 2.37 5.85 0.40
C VAL A 105 1.03 5.78 -0.34
N TYR A 106 0.32 4.63 -0.28
CA TYR A 106 -0.97 4.43 -0.93
C TYR A 106 -2.10 5.27 -0.31
N PHE A 107 -1.96 5.67 0.96
CA PHE A 107 -2.97 6.48 1.66
C PHE A 107 -3.14 7.89 1.08
N ASN A 108 -2.19 8.35 0.26
CA ASN A 108 -2.34 9.60 -0.50
C ASN A 108 -3.27 9.42 -1.72
N SER A 109 -4.42 8.80 -1.53
CA SER A 109 -5.38 8.44 -2.56
C SER A 109 -6.84 8.64 -2.11
N LYS A 110 -7.78 8.47 -3.05
CA LYS A 110 -9.23 8.49 -2.77
C LYS A 110 -9.74 7.12 -2.30
N LYS A 111 -9.17 6.02 -2.81
CA LYS A 111 -9.58 4.66 -2.44
C LYS A 111 -8.42 3.70 -2.62
N ILE A 112 -8.32 2.74 -1.69
CA ILE A 112 -7.44 1.58 -1.79
C ILE A 112 -8.31 0.33 -1.74
N GLU A 113 -8.06 -0.60 -2.65
CA GLU A 113 -8.73 -1.89 -2.71
C GLU A 113 -7.66 -2.98 -2.80
N VAL A 114 -7.75 -3.98 -1.93
CA VAL A 114 -6.80 -5.10 -1.88
C VAL A 114 -7.58 -6.39 -2.01
N ILE A 115 -7.23 -7.20 -3.00
CA ILE A 115 -7.68 -8.57 -3.13
C ILE A 115 -6.45 -9.45 -2.99
N THR A 116 -6.48 -10.40 -2.07
CA THR A 116 -5.33 -11.27 -1.79
C THR A 116 -5.81 -12.64 -1.34
N ALA A 117 -5.02 -13.68 -1.62
CA ALA A 117 -5.38 -15.03 -1.25
C ALA A 117 -4.20 -15.75 -0.59
N LYS A 118 -4.48 -16.40 0.54
CA LYS A 118 -3.52 -17.24 1.27
C LYS A 118 -4.23 -18.33 2.05
N ASN A 119 -3.61 -19.49 2.16
CA ASN A 119 -4.12 -20.62 2.95
C ASN A 119 -5.56 -21.04 2.58
N GLY A 120 -5.94 -20.95 1.30
CA GLY A 120 -7.27 -21.33 0.82
C GLY A 120 -8.37 -20.30 1.06
N ILE A 121 -8.04 -19.14 1.61
CA ILE A 121 -8.98 -18.02 1.85
C ILE A 121 -8.60 -16.85 0.95
N LYS A 122 -9.59 -16.24 0.31
CA LYS A 122 -9.47 -15.00 -0.44
C LYS A 122 -10.10 -13.86 0.36
N TYR A 123 -9.36 -12.77 0.52
CA TYR A 123 -9.79 -11.56 1.21
C TYR A 123 -9.97 -10.43 0.21
N HIS A 124 -10.99 -9.62 0.46
CA HIS A 124 -11.24 -8.37 -0.25
C HIS A 124 -11.38 -7.25 0.77
N ALA A 125 -10.47 -6.30 0.74
CA ALA A 125 -10.40 -5.18 1.66
C ALA A 125 -10.54 -3.86 0.91
N ILE A 126 -11.36 -2.95 1.43
CA ILE A 126 -11.62 -1.63 0.85
C ILE A 126 -11.42 -0.57 1.92
N MET A 127 -10.59 0.42 1.62
CA MET A 127 -10.42 1.65 2.40
C MET A 127 -10.88 2.83 1.55
N ASN A 128 -11.92 3.51 1.99
CA ASN A 128 -12.47 4.67 1.30
C ASN A 128 -11.94 5.99 1.89
N GLU A 129 -11.63 6.94 1.01
CA GLU A 129 -11.20 8.30 1.33
C GLU A 129 -10.05 8.39 2.36
N PRO A 130 -8.98 7.55 2.27
CA PRO A 130 -7.92 7.55 3.26
C PRO A 130 -7.29 8.93 3.44
N LYS A 131 -6.93 9.59 2.36
CA LYS A 131 -6.37 10.94 2.39
C LYS A 131 -7.27 11.95 3.08
N LYS A 132 -8.55 12.01 2.67
CA LYS A 132 -9.53 12.95 3.22
C LYS A 132 -9.77 12.73 4.72
N ASN A 133 -9.90 11.45 5.13
CA ASN A 133 -10.09 11.11 6.54
C ASN A 133 -8.91 11.56 7.39
N LEU A 134 -7.68 11.27 6.96
CA LEU A 134 -6.48 11.68 7.69
C LEU A 134 -6.37 13.20 7.82
N PHE A 135 -6.64 13.96 6.75
CA PHE A 135 -6.65 15.41 6.81
C PHE A 135 -7.74 15.98 7.72
N ASN A 136 -8.80 15.22 7.98
CA ASN A 136 -9.83 15.54 8.97
C ASN A 136 -9.51 14.95 10.36
N HIS A 137 -8.28 14.49 10.60
CA HIS A 137 -7.83 13.86 11.83
C HIS A 137 -8.62 12.59 12.22
N VAL A 138 -9.16 11.89 11.24
CA VAL A 138 -9.87 10.62 11.40
C VAL A 138 -8.99 9.49 10.82
N ILE A 139 -8.74 8.45 11.61
CA ILE A 139 -8.07 7.24 11.09
C ILE A 139 -9.07 6.51 10.19
N PRO A 140 -8.72 6.27 8.90
CA PRO A 140 -9.62 5.58 7.99
C PRO A 140 -9.82 4.12 8.40
N THR A 141 -11.03 3.62 8.22
CA THR A 141 -11.37 2.21 8.45
C THR A 141 -11.24 1.40 7.17
N VAL A 142 -11.07 0.09 7.33
CA VAL A 142 -10.99 -0.88 6.24
C VAL A 142 -12.15 -1.85 6.37
N ASP A 143 -12.99 -1.93 5.34
CA ASP A 143 -14.03 -2.96 5.23
C ASP A 143 -13.41 -4.21 4.61
N VAL A 144 -13.48 -5.34 5.32
CA VAL A 144 -12.88 -6.60 4.87
C VAL A 144 -13.95 -7.67 4.77
N THR A 145 -13.99 -8.35 3.63
CA THR A 145 -14.76 -9.57 3.41
C THR A 145 -13.84 -10.73 3.08
N SER A 146 -14.24 -11.95 3.37
CA SER A 146 -13.49 -13.15 3.05
C SER A 146 -14.39 -14.25 2.49
N GLU A 147 -13.83 -15.07 1.61
CA GLU A 147 -14.49 -16.22 0.99
C GLU A 147 -13.47 -17.35 0.76
N ASN A 148 -13.95 -18.56 0.47
CA ASN A 148 -13.08 -19.64 0.03
C ASN A 148 -12.45 -19.28 -1.31
N ASN A 149 -11.16 -19.57 -1.45
CA ASN A 149 -10.40 -19.30 -2.68
C ASN A 149 -10.64 -20.39 -3.74
N GLU A 150 -11.88 -20.46 -4.25
CA GLU A 150 -12.30 -21.50 -5.21
C GLU A 150 -11.70 -21.31 -6.60
N ASP A 151 -11.37 -20.08 -6.98
CA ASP A 151 -10.75 -19.73 -8.27
C ASP A 151 -9.24 -19.97 -8.30
N GLY A 152 -8.64 -20.41 -7.17
CA GLY A 152 -7.22 -20.70 -7.06
C GLY A 152 -6.31 -19.47 -7.19
N MET A 153 -6.83 -18.28 -6.89
CA MET A 153 -6.03 -17.04 -6.89
C MET A 153 -4.78 -17.19 -6.04
N ARG A 154 -3.64 -16.67 -6.54
CA ARG A 154 -2.37 -16.55 -5.81
C ARG A 154 -1.92 -15.12 -5.79
N GLY A 155 -1.19 -14.74 -4.73
CA GLY A 155 -0.62 -13.40 -4.60
C GLY A 155 -1.65 -12.34 -4.22
N SER A 156 -1.39 -11.13 -4.68
CA SER A 156 -2.21 -9.97 -4.34
C SER A 156 -2.48 -9.08 -5.55
N ARG A 157 -3.62 -8.40 -5.50
CA ARG A 157 -4.02 -7.34 -6.41
C ARG A 157 -4.38 -6.11 -5.60
N ILE A 158 -3.59 -5.06 -5.72
CA ILE A 158 -3.78 -3.79 -5.04
C ILE A 158 -4.23 -2.77 -6.08
N VAL A 159 -5.36 -2.11 -5.85
CA VAL A 159 -5.91 -1.07 -6.74
C VAL A 159 -6.02 0.23 -5.98
N ILE A 160 -5.42 1.28 -6.51
CA ILE A 160 -5.34 2.61 -5.91
C ILE A 160 -6.02 3.60 -6.85
N TYR A 161 -7.00 4.33 -6.35
CA TYR A 161 -7.76 5.31 -7.11
C TYR A 161 -7.45 6.72 -6.63
N GLY A 162 -7.23 7.65 -7.57
CA GLY A 162 -7.03 9.05 -7.27
C GLY A 162 -5.73 9.35 -6.51
N TYR A 163 -4.69 8.54 -6.77
CA TYR A 163 -3.38 8.77 -6.16
C TYR A 163 -2.79 10.10 -6.60
N ASN A 164 -2.40 10.91 -5.63
CA ASN A 164 -1.66 12.15 -5.84
C ASN A 164 -2.25 13.02 -6.96
N GLU A 165 -3.52 13.36 -6.86
CA GLU A 165 -4.44 13.92 -7.86
C GLU A 165 -3.84 14.90 -8.89
N LYS A 166 -2.86 15.72 -8.44
CA LYS A 166 -2.25 16.78 -9.27
C LYS A 166 -0.98 16.34 -10.00
N ARG A 167 -0.52 15.08 -9.87
CA ARG A 167 0.77 14.61 -10.41
C ARG A 167 0.68 13.33 -11.24
N ARG A 168 -0.48 13.06 -11.85
CA ARG A 168 -0.65 11.91 -12.76
C ARG A 168 0.28 11.93 -13.97
N ASP A 169 0.77 13.11 -14.36
CA ASP A 169 1.76 13.33 -15.41
C ASP A 169 3.11 12.64 -15.12
N LYS A 170 3.39 12.28 -13.88
CA LYS A 170 4.61 11.57 -13.47
C LYS A 170 4.59 10.07 -13.79
N PHE A 171 3.43 9.51 -14.12
CA PHE A 171 3.28 8.08 -14.44
C PHE A 171 3.25 7.80 -15.93
N THR A 172 4.11 8.46 -16.71
CA THR A 172 4.31 8.13 -18.13
C THR A 172 5.22 6.90 -18.25
N HIS A 173 5.07 6.14 -19.34
CA HIS A 173 5.89 4.94 -19.57
C HIS A 173 7.41 5.25 -19.53
N ALA A 174 7.83 6.37 -20.09
CA ALA A 174 9.24 6.78 -20.09
C ALA A 174 9.75 7.01 -18.65
N GLN A 175 9.02 7.80 -17.85
CA GLN A 175 9.41 8.09 -16.46
C GLN A 175 9.40 6.84 -15.57
N LEU A 176 8.41 5.96 -15.75
CA LEU A 176 8.37 4.68 -15.03
C LEU A 176 9.57 3.80 -15.38
N LYS A 177 9.88 3.68 -16.70
CA LYS A 177 11.03 2.92 -17.17
C LYS A 177 12.33 3.46 -16.59
N ASP A 178 12.56 4.77 -16.69
CA ASP A 178 13.78 5.40 -16.20
C ASP A 178 13.93 5.24 -14.69
N TYR A 179 12.85 5.39 -13.93
CA TYR A 179 12.83 5.21 -12.49
C TYR A 179 13.16 3.76 -12.10
N ILE A 180 12.52 2.78 -12.74
CA ILE A 180 12.75 1.36 -12.46
C ILE A 180 14.20 0.98 -12.80
N LEU A 181 14.72 1.41 -13.95
CA LEU A 181 16.11 1.14 -14.35
C LEU A 181 17.13 1.78 -13.39
N TRP A 182 16.81 2.92 -12.81
CA TRP A 182 17.67 3.55 -11.81
C TRP A 182 17.65 2.80 -10.49
N PHE A 183 16.48 2.35 -10.06
CA PHE A 183 16.27 1.67 -8.79
C PHE A 183 16.79 0.22 -8.77
N THR A 184 16.79 -0.46 -9.92
CA THR A 184 17.20 -1.87 -10.04
C THR A 184 18.69 -2.07 -10.41
N LYS A 185 19.48 -1.01 -10.42
CA LYS A 185 20.93 -1.06 -10.57
C LYS A 185 21.59 -1.38 -9.24
#